data_b0dbab533ec42ec22a12e9da29c87d42
#
_entry.id   b0dbab533ec42ec22a12e9da29c87d42
#
_cell.length_a   1.000
_cell.length_b   1.000
_cell.length_c   1.000
_cell.angle_alpha   90.00
_cell.angle_beta   90.00
_cell.angle_gamma   90.00
#
_symmetry.space_group_name_H-M   'P 1'
#
loop_
_entity.id
_entity.type
_entity.pdbx_description
1 polymer ?
#
loop_
_entity_poly.entity_id
_entity_poly.type
_entity_poly.pdbx_seq_one_letter_code
_entity_poly.pdbx_strand_id
1 'polypeptide(L)'
;METLLLEIGTEEIPAGYIGPALDSMSATLLKKMTDARIEHGRARVFATPRRLAVEVKKVANKQTPLTSEILGPPEKVGFDKAGKPTVAAKKFAEKVGVSVNALKVKDTDKGRYVCAKVKERGLPTRTLLKRILPEVILGTPFPKTMKWAELDIEFARPIHTILALLGDKVIPFSLGDTKSGRYAFGHYFMHPKKVKISHPKDYIKILRSVKVLVDLAERRKRVEKEVEKASKKAGGAVLPDDELVDIVKNLVEYPIATAGKFDKNFLDVPREVLITAMREHQKYFAVIDKKGKLMPCFIAMNNTRTRDMNLVAT
;
A
#
# COMPACT_ATOMS: atom_id res chain seq x y z
N MET A 1 2.34 8.52 19.48
CA MET A 1 1.82 8.17 18.15
C MET A 1 2.99 7.84 17.24
N GLU A 2 2.86 6.77 16.45
CA GLU A 2 3.91 6.22 15.61
C GLU A 2 3.55 6.32 14.12
N THR A 3 4.47 5.95 13.24
CA THR A 3 4.20 5.76 11.82
C THR A 3 4.17 4.27 11.51
N LEU A 4 3.09 3.81 10.87
CA LEU A 4 2.98 2.47 10.32
C LEU A 4 3.53 2.48 8.88
N LEU A 5 4.32 1.48 8.54
CA LEU A 5 4.75 1.21 7.17
C LEU A 5 4.52 -0.27 6.86
N LEU A 6 3.79 -0.54 5.80
CA LEU A 6 3.63 -1.86 5.19
C LEU A 6 4.17 -1.81 3.77
N GLU A 7 5.08 -2.72 3.41
CA GLU A 7 5.49 -2.96 2.02
C GLU A 7 5.30 -4.45 1.71
N ILE A 8 4.78 -4.73 0.53
CA ILE A 8 4.67 -6.06 -0.07
C ILE A 8 5.61 -6.07 -1.27
N GLY A 9 6.69 -6.83 -1.22
CA GLY A 9 7.62 -7.03 -2.33
C GLY A 9 7.24 -8.27 -3.12
N THR A 10 7.10 -8.12 -4.44
CA THR A 10 6.57 -9.16 -5.35
C THR A 10 7.42 -9.30 -6.62
N GLU A 11 7.05 -10.22 -7.50
CA GLU A 11 7.39 -10.14 -8.92
C GLU A 11 6.64 -8.97 -9.59
N GLU A 12 6.92 -8.72 -10.88
CA GLU A 12 6.40 -7.54 -11.59
C GLU A 12 4.88 -7.56 -11.75
N ILE A 13 4.20 -6.65 -11.05
CA ILE A 13 2.76 -6.42 -11.13
C ILE A 13 2.46 -5.63 -12.40
N PRO A 14 1.44 -6.01 -13.20
CA PRO A 14 1.02 -5.23 -14.35
C PRO A 14 0.73 -3.77 -13.99
N ALA A 15 1.23 -2.83 -14.79
CA ALA A 15 1.16 -1.39 -14.50
C ALA A 15 -0.26 -0.90 -14.17
N GLY A 16 -1.28 -1.38 -14.91
CA GLY A 16 -2.67 -1.01 -14.68
C GLY A 16 -3.29 -1.55 -13.39
N TYR A 17 -2.65 -2.51 -12.70
CA TYR A 17 -3.15 -3.05 -11.43
C TYR A 17 -2.69 -2.22 -10.23
N ILE A 18 -1.59 -1.46 -10.36
CA ILE A 18 -0.91 -0.79 -9.24
C ILE A 18 -1.80 0.27 -8.60
N GLY A 19 -2.38 1.18 -9.38
CA GLY A 19 -3.22 2.26 -8.85
C GLY A 19 -4.43 1.73 -8.07
N PRO A 20 -5.33 0.94 -8.70
CA PRO A 20 -6.50 0.39 -8.02
C PRO A 20 -6.15 -0.45 -6.78
N ALA A 21 -5.05 -1.21 -6.81
CA ALA A 21 -4.59 -1.99 -5.67
C ALA A 21 -4.16 -1.10 -4.50
N LEU A 22 -3.41 -0.03 -4.74
CA LEU A 22 -3.00 0.92 -3.70
C LEU A 22 -4.19 1.63 -3.06
N ASP A 23 -5.16 2.06 -3.88
CA ASP A 23 -6.36 2.73 -3.40
C ASP A 23 -7.17 1.80 -2.50
N SER A 24 -7.42 0.57 -2.94
CA SER A 24 -8.14 -0.44 -2.15
C SER A 24 -7.38 -0.82 -0.88
N MET A 25 -6.06 -1.08 -0.99
CA MET A 25 -5.22 -1.47 0.15
C MET A 25 -5.19 -0.38 1.22
N SER A 26 -5.04 0.89 0.82
CA SER A 26 -5.00 2.02 1.77
C SER A 26 -6.37 2.26 2.41
N ALA A 27 -7.46 2.24 1.64
CA ALA A 27 -8.82 2.41 2.15
C ALA A 27 -9.20 1.30 3.12
N THR A 28 -8.91 0.04 2.77
CA THR A 28 -9.18 -1.12 3.62
C THR A 28 -8.38 -1.08 4.92
N LEU A 29 -7.09 -0.70 4.85
CA LEU A 29 -6.25 -0.54 6.04
C LEU A 29 -6.81 0.51 6.99
N LEU A 30 -7.12 1.71 6.50
CA LEU A 30 -7.67 2.79 7.31
C LEU A 30 -9.03 2.39 7.92
N LYS A 31 -9.91 1.78 7.12
CA LYS A 31 -11.21 1.28 7.62
C LYS A 31 -11.03 0.27 8.75
N LYS A 32 -10.19 -0.76 8.57
CA LYS A 32 -9.94 -1.78 9.59
C LYS A 32 -9.31 -1.19 10.88
N MET A 33 -8.45 -0.18 10.74
CA MET A 33 -7.89 0.53 11.91
C MET A 33 -8.97 1.32 12.63
N THR A 34 -9.85 2.02 11.93
CA THR A 34 -11.00 2.74 12.50
C THR A 34 -11.96 1.78 13.20
N ASP A 35 -12.35 0.68 12.55
CA ASP A 35 -13.21 -0.37 13.11
C ASP A 35 -12.60 -0.99 14.38
N ALA A 36 -11.26 -1.10 14.43
CA ALA A 36 -10.51 -1.54 15.60
C ALA A 36 -10.27 -0.42 16.62
N ARG A 37 -10.87 0.76 16.48
CA ARG A 37 -10.69 1.92 17.37
C ARG A 37 -9.22 2.34 17.53
N ILE A 38 -8.42 2.19 16.49
CA ILE A 38 -7.04 2.67 16.44
C ILE A 38 -7.06 4.06 15.81
N GLU A 39 -6.74 5.08 16.58
CA GLU A 39 -6.61 6.45 16.10
C GLU A 39 -5.43 6.56 15.14
N HIS A 40 -5.63 7.20 13.98
CA HIS A 40 -4.63 7.29 12.93
C HIS A 40 -4.80 8.54 12.07
N GLY A 41 -3.73 8.94 11.38
CA GLY A 41 -3.74 10.01 10.38
C GLY A 41 -4.02 9.48 8.97
N ARG A 42 -3.65 10.29 7.98
CA ARG A 42 -3.81 9.96 6.55
C ARG A 42 -2.81 8.90 6.11
N ALA A 43 -3.23 8.09 5.14
CA ALA A 43 -2.34 7.19 4.43
C ALA A 43 -1.61 7.93 3.29
N ARG A 44 -0.39 7.49 3.01
CA ARG A 44 0.39 7.79 1.81
C ARG A 44 0.78 6.47 1.18
N VAL A 45 0.64 6.38 -0.13
CA VAL A 45 0.93 5.15 -0.87
C VAL A 45 2.18 5.31 -1.73
N PHE A 46 2.88 4.19 -1.92
CA PHE A 46 4.07 4.08 -2.76
C PHE A 46 4.01 2.78 -3.55
N ALA A 47 4.59 2.77 -4.72
CA ALA A 47 4.72 1.53 -5.49
C ALA A 47 5.88 1.59 -6.49
N THR A 48 6.26 0.40 -6.93
CA THR A 48 7.02 0.15 -8.16
C THR A 48 6.39 -1.06 -8.85
N PRO A 49 6.83 -1.47 -10.05
CA PRO A 49 6.37 -2.73 -10.63
C PRO A 49 6.47 -3.92 -9.67
N ARG A 50 7.44 -3.91 -8.75
CA ARG A 50 7.78 -5.04 -7.88
C ARG A 50 7.39 -4.83 -6.42
N ARG A 51 6.61 -3.80 -6.08
CA ARG A 51 6.17 -3.52 -4.70
C ARG A 51 4.95 -2.64 -4.60
N LEU A 52 4.15 -2.88 -3.57
CA LEU A 52 3.08 -2.00 -3.11
C LEU A 52 3.36 -1.62 -1.66
N ALA A 53 3.23 -0.35 -1.29
CA ALA A 53 3.45 0.06 0.09
C ALA A 53 2.48 1.14 0.54
N VAL A 54 2.14 1.11 1.84
CA VAL A 54 1.31 2.11 2.53
C VAL A 54 2.01 2.59 3.79
N GLU A 55 2.12 3.90 3.95
CA GLU A 55 2.54 4.57 5.17
C GLU A 55 1.33 5.24 5.82
N VAL A 56 1.11 5.02 7.12
CA VAL A 56 0.08 5.73 7.89
C VAL A 56 0.75 6.46 9.05
N LYS A 57 0.61 7.78 9.07
CA LYS A 57 1.17 8.63 10.15
C LYS A 57 0.23 8.74 11.32
N LYS A 58 0.76 9.16 12.47
CA LYS A 58 -0.01 9.45 13.70
C LYS A 58 -0.87 8.28 14.16
N VAL A 59 -0.33 7.07 14.12
CA VAL A 59 -1.00 5.87 14.62
C VAL A 59 -0.85 5.80 16.13
N ALA A 60 -1.97 5.65 16.86
CA ALA A 60 -1.98 5.48 18.30
C ALA A 60 -1.36 4.14 18.72
N ASN A 61 -0.63 4.12 19.84
CA ASN A 61 0.04 2.90 20.32
C ASN A 61 -0.92 1.87 20.93
N LYS A 62 -2.13 2.32 21.26
CA LYS A 62 -3.19 1.49 21.84
C LYS A 62 -4.54 1.86 21.20
N GLN A 63 -5.40 0.86 21.17
CA GLN A 63 -6.81 1.00 20.85
C GLN A 63 -7.51 1.92 21.84
N THR A 64 -8.40 2.78 21.39
CA THR A 64 -9.23 3.61 22.27
C THR A 64 -10.11 2.73 23.16
N PRO A 65 -10.08 2.91 24.50
CA PRO A 65 -10.93 2.15 25.39
C PRO A 65 -12.41 2.34 25.04
N LEU A 66 -13.18 1.28 25.16
CA LEU A 66 -14.64 1.33 25.01
C LEU A 66 -15.28 1.26 26.39
N THR A 67 -16.20 2.16 26.67
CA THR A 67 -17.08 2.04 27.83
C THR A 67 -18.46 1.67 27.31
N SER A 68 -18.90 0.47 27.61
CA SER A 68 -20.24 -0.03 27.26
C SER A 68 -21.11 -0.14 28.50
N GLU A 69 -22.40 0.15 28.36
CA GLU A 69 -23.39 -0.14 29.38
C GLU A 69 -24.07 -1.46 29.03
N ILE A 70 -23.97 -2.44 29.92
CA ILE A 70 -24.59 -3.75 29.76
C ILE A 70 -25.82 -3.77 30.68
N LEU A 71 -26.99 -4.04 30.10
CA LEU A 71 -28.23 -4.24 30.85
C LEU A 71 -28.27 -5.64 31.45
N GLY A 72 -28.64 -5.70 32.72
CA GLY A 72 -28.82 -6.92 33.49
C GLY A 72 -30.27 -7.25 33.78
N PRO A 73 -30.56 -7.86 34.93
CA PRO A 73 -31.93 -8.18 35.33
C PRO A 73 -32.75 -6.92 35.64
N PRO A 74 -34.10 -7.02 35.61
CA PRO A 74 -34.98 -5.97 36.12
C PRO A 74 -34.63 -5.57 37.54
N GLU A 75 -34.77 -4.29 37.90
CA GLU A 75 -34.39 -3.77 39.22
C GLU A 75 -35.01 -4.59 40.36
N LYS A 76 -36.33 -4.94 40.25
CA LYS A 76 -37.04 -5.71 41.26
C LYS A 76 -36.47 -7.12 41.49
N VAL A 77 -35.70 -7.64 40.54
CA VAL A 77 -35.00 -8.94 40.62
C VAL A 77 -33.58 -8.73 41.11
N GLY A 78 -32.95 -7.62 40.73
CA GLY A 78 -31.58 -7.30 41.05
C GLY A 78 -31.37 -6.73 42.44
N PHE A 79 -32.37 -6.02 42.99
CA PHE A 79 -32.31 -5.42 44.32
C PHE A 79 -33.55 -5.84 45.16
N ASP A 80 -33.37 -6.06 46.45
CA ASP A 80 -34.45 -6.32 47.39
C ASP A 80 -35.17 -5.01 47.78
N LYS A 81 -36.23 -5.13 48.61
CA LYS A 81 -37.03 -3.97 49.11
C LYS A 81 -36.19 -2.98 49.93
N ALA A 82 -35.06 -3.43 50.48
CA ALA A 82 -34.11 -2.61 51.24
C ALA A 82 -32.99 -2.04 50.37
N GLY A 83 -33.02 -2.23 49.03
CA GLY A 83 -32.00 -1.77 48.11
C GLY A 83 -30.71 -2.59 48.12
N LYS A 84 -30.70 -3.76 48.77
CA LYS A 84 -29.49 -4.62 48.79
C LYS A 84 -29.45 -5.51 47.57
N PRO A 85 -28.24 -5.74 46.96
CA PRO A 85 -28.07 -6.60 45.83
C PRO A 85 -28.43 -8.04 46.11
N THR A 86 -29.31 -8.60 45.31
CA THR A 86 -29.75 -10.02 45.35
C THR A 86 -28.67 -10.93 44.75
N VAL A 87 -28.91 -12.25 44.80
CA VAL A 87 -28.06 -13.24 44.10
C VAL A 87 -28.02 -12.98 42.60
N ALA A 88 -29.11 -12.51 41.97
CA ALA A 88 -29.18 -12.19 40.55
C ALA A 88 -28.24 -11.01 40.17
N ALA A 89 -28.25 -9.94 40.97
CA ALA A 89 -27.31 -8.82 40.79
C ALA A 89 -25.84 -9.23 40.98
N LYS A 90 -25.56 -10.08 42.00
CA LYS A 90 -24.19 -10.59 42.23
C LYS A 90 -23.69 -11.42 41.06
N LYS A 91 -24.51 -12.37 40.53
CA LYS A 91 -24.15 -13.17 39.37
C LYS A 91 -24.00 -12.33 38.10
N PHE A 92 -24.81 -11.28 37.93
CA PHE A 92 -24.66 -10.35 36.80
C PHE A 92 -23.35 -9.56 36.92
N ALA A 93 -23.01 -9.02 38.07
CA ALA A 93 -21.75 -8.30 38.31
C ALA A 93 -20.54 -9.19 38.05
N GLU A 94 -20.55 -10.43 38.52
CA GLU A 94 -19.53 -11.44 38.24
C GLU A 94 -19.38 -11.74 36.75
N LYS A 95 -20.50 -11.96 36.06
CA LYS A 95 -20.55 -12.25 34.60
C LYS A 95 -19.94 -11.12 33.77
N VAL A 96 -20.15 -9.86 34.15
CA VAL A 96 -19.64 -8.68 33.43
C VAL A 96 -18.32 -8.15 34.00
N GLY A 97 -17.76 -8.78 35.01
CA GLY A 97 -16.46 -8.47 35.59
C GLY A 97 -16.40 -7.12 36.33
N VAL A 98 -17.48 -6.71 37.00
CA VAL A 98 -17.55 -5.47 37.76
C VAL A 98 -17.86 -5.75 39.24
N SER A 99 -17.50 -4.83 40.12
CA SER A 99 -17.95 -4.89 41.54
C SER A 99 -19.48 -4.73 41.60
N VAL A 100 -20.12 -5.46 42.52
CA VAL A 100 -21.57 -5.33 42.79
C VAL A 100 -21.95 -3.90 43.14
N ASN A 101 -21.08 -3.19 43.85
CA ASN A 101 -21.28 -1.78 44.23
C ASN A 101 -21.20 -0.81 43.02
N ALA A 102 -20.68 -1.25 41.88
CA ALA A 102 -20.62 -0.45 40.63
C ALA A 102 -21.88 -0.58 39.78
N LEU A 103 -22.81 -1.45 40.16
CA LEU A 103 -24.10 -1.60 39.50
C LEU A 103 -24.96 -0.35 39.69
N LYS A 104 -25.65 0.06 38.67
CA LYS A 104 -26.59 1.18 38.64
C LYS A 104 -27.93 0.71 38.14
N VAL A 105 -28.99 1.47 38.43
CA VAL A 105 -30.30 1.27 37.85
C VAL A 105 -30.46 2.27 36.68
N LYS A 106 -30.97 1.80 35.56
CA LYS A 106 -31.26 2.60 34.35
C LYS A 106 -32.72 2.42 33.96
N ASP A 107 -33.37 3.53 33.68
CA ASP A 107 -34.71 3.54 33.09
C ASP A 107 -34.61 3.22 31.60
N THR A 108 -35.44 2.31 31.14
CA THR A 108 -35.57 1.89 29.75
C THR A 108 -37.07 1.86 29.38
N ASP A 109 -37.37 1.82 28.08
CA ASP A 109 -38.77 1.71 27.58
C ASP A 109 -39.51 0.47 28.12
N LYS A 110 -38.77 -0.53 28.62
CA LYS A 110 -39.31 -1.77 29.20
C LYS A 110 -39.33 -1.78 30.75
N GLY A 111 -38.98 -0.63 31.37
CA GLY A 111 -38.90 -0.49 32.81
C GLY A 111 -37.50 -0.30 33.34
N ARG A 112 -37.32 -0.39 34.67
CA ARG A 112 -36.07 -0.17 35.35
C ARG A 112 -35.25 -1.45 35.40
N TYR A 113 -33.97 -1.36 34.92
CA TYR A 113 -33.06 -2.49 34.86
C TYR A 113 -31.72 -2.16 35.56
N VAL A 114 -31.14 -3.18 36.16
CA VAL A 114 -29.77 -3.09 36.66
C VAL A 114 -28.82 -2.94 35.42
N CYS A 115 -27.88 -2.02 35.48
CA CYS A 115 -26.88 -1.85 34.46
C CYS A 115 -25.46 -1.78 35.05
N ALA A 116 -24.49 -2.21 34.27
CA ALA A 116 -23.09 -2.12 34.57
C ALA A 116 -22.35 -1.35 33.50
N LYS A 117 -21.50 -0.38 33.90
CA LYS A 117 -20.54 0.26 33.01
C LYS A 117 -19.26 -0.59 32.96
N VAL A 118 -19.07 -1.29 31.83
CA VAL A 118 -17.89 -2.11 31.57
C VAL A 118 -16.89 -1.30 30.76
N LYS A 119 -15.68 -1.15 31.28
CA LYS A 119 -14.60 -0.48 30.59
C LYS A 119 -13.65 -1.51 29.99
N GLU A 120 -13.75 -1.73 28.69
CA GLU A 120 -12.76 -2.51 27.94
C GLU A 120 -11.45 -1.73 27.81
N ARG A 121 -10.38 -2.29 28.32
CA ARG A 121 -9.04 -1.72 28.12
C ARG A 121 -8.62 -1.93 26.67
N GLY A 122 -8.18 -0.85 25.99
CA GLY A 122 -7.66 -0.97 24.63
C GLY A 122 -6.44 -1.87 24.56
N LEU A 123 -6.41 -2.74 23.53
CA LEU A 123 -5.26 -3.58 23.24
C LEU A 123 -4.11 -2.76 22.60
N PRO A 124 -2.86 -3.19 22.70
CA PRO A 124 -1.76 -2.60 21.97
C PRO A 124 -2.01 -2.66 20.45
N THR A 125 -1.85 -1.54 19.76
CA THR A 125 -2.07 -1.45 18.29
C THR A 125 -1.26 -2.50 17.54
N ARG A 126 -0.01 -2.75 17.94
CA ARG A 126 0.84 -3.76 17.35
C ARG A 126 0.24 -5.18 17.40
N THR A 127 -0.50 -5.50 18.47
CA THR A 127 -1.21 -6.78 18.59
C THR A 127 -2.37 -6.89 17.59
N LEU A 128 -3.13 -5.81 17.42
CA LEU A 128 -4.24 -5.76 16.47
C LEU A 128 -3.74 -5.80 15.01
N LEU A 129 -2.66 -5.08 14.71
CA LEU A 129 -2.07 -5.04 13.37
C LEU A 129 -1.54 -6.40 12.90
N LYS A 130 -1.13 -7.30 13.81
CA LYS A 130 -0.75 -8.69 13.45
C LYS A 130 -1.86 -9.44 12.69
N ARG A 131 -3.13 -9.13 12.98
CA ARG A 131 -4.28 -9.72 12.31
C ARG A 131 -4.75 -8.85 11.15
N ILE A 132 -4.77 -7.54 11.32
CA ILE A 132 -5.27 -6.60 10.31
C ILE A 132 -4.42 -6.63 9.04
N LEU A 133 -3.08 -6.64 9.14
CA LEU A 133 -2.21 -6.53 7.98
C LEU A 133 -2.31 -7.73 7.03
N PRO A 134 -2.31 -8.99 7.48
CA PRO A 134 -2.59 -10.14 6.60
C PRO A 134 -3.93 -10.02 5.87
N GLU A 135 -4.99 -9.63 6.57
CA GLU A 135 -6.33 -9.45 5.97
C GLU A 135 -6.34 -8.34 4.92
N VAL A 136 -5.59 -7.25 5.13
CA VAL A 136 -5.45 -6.17 4.14
C VAL A 136 -4.71 -6.65 2.89
N ILE A 137 -3.62 -7.40 3.08
CA ILE A 137 -2.83 -7.93 1.96
C ILE A 137 -3.68 -8.88 1.11
N LEU A 138 -4.29 -9.89 1.75
CA LEU A 138 -5.09 -10.91 1.06
C LEU A 138 -6.39 -10.37 0.49
N GLY A 139 -6.95 -9.32 1.08
CA GLY A 139 -8.15 -8.63 0.61
C GLY A 139 -7.91 -7.61 -0.50
N THR A 140 -6.66 -7.40 -0.95
CA THR A 140 -6.37 -6.47 -2.05
C THR A 140 -6.84 -7.06 -3.39
N PRO A 141 -7.78 -6.42 -4.10
CA PRO A 141 -8.34 -6.98 -5.33
C PRO A 141 -7.41 -6.78 -6.53
N PHE A 142 -7.41 -7.75 -7.42
CA PHE A 142 -6.73 -7.69 -8.72
C PHE A 142 -7.60 -8.29 -9.81
N PRO A 143 -7.56 -7.80 -11.05
CA PRO A 143 -8.32 -8.37 -12.18
C PRO A 143 -7.97 -9.84 -12.45
N LYS A 144 -6.70 -10.21 -12.24
CA LYS A 144 -6.24 -11.61 -12.27
C LYS A 144 -5.28 -11.85 -11.12
N THR A 145 -5.49 -12.95 -10.42
CA THR A 145 -4.62 -13.47 -9.36
C THR A 145 -3.97 -14.75 -9.81
N MET A 146 -2.93 -15.16 -9.12
CA MET A 146 -2.28 -16.47 -9.26
C MET A 146 -1.98 -17.05 -7.90
N LYS A 147 -2.00 -18.36 -7.81
CA LYS A 147 -1.44 -19.13 -6.71
C LYS A 147 -0.01 -19.52 -7.06
N TRP A 148 0.85 -19.64 -6.07
CA TRP A 148 2.21 -20.14 -6.26
C TRP A 148 2.59 -21.12 -5.15
N ALA A 149 3.48 -22.04 -5.46
CA ALA A 149 3.82 -23.17 -4.62
C ALA A 149 2.54 -23.95 -4.19
N GLU A 150 2.58 -24.62 -3.08
CA GLU A 150 1.43 -25.34 -2.50
C GLU A 150 0.63 -24.44 -1.52
N LEU A 151 0.69 -23.12 -1.70
CA LEU A 151 0.05 -22.16 -0.82
C LEU A 151 -1.36 -21.81 -1.32
N ASP A 152 -2.35 -21.79 -0.41
CA ASP A 152 -3.69 -21.27 -0.67
C ASP A 152 -3.75 -19.74 -0.61
N ILE A 153 -2.74 -19.09 -1.17
CA ILE A 153 -2.64 -17.63 -1.22
C ILE A 153 -2.78 -17.18 -2.67
N GLU A 154 -3.68 -16.23 -2.89
CA GLU A 154 -3.87 -15.59 -4.18
C GLU A 154 -3.41 -14.13 -4.12
N PHE A 155 -2.55 -13.74 -5.07
CA PHE A 155 -2.12 -12.36 -5.24
C PHE A 155 -1.83 -12.08 -6.72
N ALA A 156 -1.61 -10.82 -7.11
CA ALA A 156 -1.29 -10.49 -8.51
C ALA A 156 -0.01 -11.20 -9.00
N ARG A 157 0.97 -11.35 -8.12
CA ARG A 157 2.26 -12.01 -8.35
C ARG A 157 2.79 -12.62 -7.05
N PRO A 158 3.71 -13.59 -7.09
CA PRO A 158 4.32 -14.16 -5.90
C PRO A 158 4.91 -13.12 -4.98
N ILE A 159 4.62 -13.24 -3.68
CA ILE A 159 5.14 -12.37 -2.64
C ILE A 159 6.49 -12.91 -2.16
N HIS A 160 7.54 -12.08 -2.20
CA HIS A 160 8.89 -12.46 -1.78
C HIS A 160 9.29 -11.86 -0.45
N THR A 161 8.75 -10.69 -0.12
CA THR A 161 9.06 -10.00 1.15
C THR A 161 7.87 -9.24 1.66
N ILE A 162 7.80 -9.15 2.98
CA ILE A 162 6.85 -8.30 3.69
C ILE A 162 7.64 -7.45 4.68
N LEU A 163 7.59 -6.12 4.51
CA LEU A 163 8.11 -5.20 5.50
C LEU A 163 6.92 -4.61 6.26
N ALA A 164 6.92 -4.76 7.59
CA ALA A 164 5.85 -4.25 8.43
C ALA A 164 6.42 -3.64 9.72
N LEU A 165 6.36 -2.31 9.82
CA LEU A 165 6.90 -1.55 10.94
C LEU A 165 5.83 -0.65 11.57
N LEU A 166 5.82 -0.58 12.90
CA LEU A 166 5.17 0.48 13.66
C LEU A 166 6.25 1.22 14.46
N GLY A 167 6.59 2.42 14.04
CA GLY A 167 7.79 3.12 14.49
C GLY A 167 9.05 2.30 14.15
N ASP A 168 9.87 2.02 15.14
CA ASP A 168 11.07 1.18 15.02
C ASP A 168 10.82 -0.32 15.21
N LYS A 169 9.57 -0.73 15.51
CA LYS A 169 9.23 -2.10 15.89
C LYS A 169 8.59 -2.86 14.73
N VAL A 170 9.09 -4.06 14.45
CA VAL A 170 8.48 -4.98 13.48
C VAL A 170 7.14 -5.48 14.02
N ILE A 171 6.12 -5.53 13.17
CA ILE A 171 4.83 -6.18 13.43
C ILE A 171 4.96 -7.62 12.90
N PRO A 172 5.13 -8.63 13.78
CA PRO A 172 5.39 -10.00 13.33
C PRO A 172 4.11 -10.72 12.90
N PHE A 173 4.09 -11.19 11.68
CA PHE A 173 3.08 -12.12 11.13
C PHE A 173 3.70 -12.87 9.95
N SER A 174 2.97 -13.89 9.43
CA SER A 174 3.39 -14.65 8.25
C SER A 174 2.24 -14.77 7.26
N LEU A 175 2.57 -14.82 5.98
CA LEU A 175 1.67 -15.21 4.89
C LEU A 175 2.35 -16.37 4.16
N GLY A 176 1.80 -17.56 4.31
CA GLY A 176 2.47 -18.78 3.87
C GLY A 176 3.85 -18.91 4.52
N ASP A 177 4.87 -19.05 3.71
CA ASP A 177 6.28 -19.15 4.12
C ASP A 177 6.96 -17.77 4.31
N THR A 178 6.32 -16.69 3.88
CA THR A 178 6.90 -15.34 3.94
C THR A 178 6.61 -14.68 5.28
N LYS A 179 7.66 -14.42 6.06
CA LYS A 179 7.58 -13.73 7.36
C LYS A 179 7.77 -12.23 7.19
N SER A 180 6.96 -11.45 7.90
CA SER A 180 7.15 -10.01 7.97
C SER A 180 8.45 -9.63 8.69
N GLY A 181 9.07 -8.56 8.25
CA GLY A 181 10.34 -8.10 8.79
C GLY A 181 10.56 -6.60 8.60
N ARG A 182 11.84 -6.23 8.49
CA ARG A 182 12.28 -4.85 8.25
C ARG A 182 13.19 -4.70 7.05
N TYR A 183 13.15 -5.65 6.14
CA TYR A 183 14.00 -5.63 4.96
C TYR A 183 13.17 -5.40 3.70
N ALA A 184 13.66 -4.53 2.83
CA ALA A 184 13.20 -4.35 1.46
C ALA A 184 14.31 -4.79 0.51
N PHE A 185 13.97 -5.02 -0.77
CA PHE A 185 14.99 -5.23 -1.81
C PHE A 185 15.37 -3.89 -2.47
N GLY A 186 16.64 -3.74 -2.85
CA GLY A 186 17.06 -2.74 -3.80
C GLY A 186 16.61 -3.06 -5.21
N HIS A 187 17.06 -2.26 -6.17
CA HIS A 187 16.75 -2.48 -7.58
C HIS A 187 17.27 -3.85 -8.07
N TYR A 188 16.41 -4.59 -8.77
CA TYR A 188 16.67 -5.99 -9.14
C TYR A 188 18.01 -6.21 -9.84
N PHE A 189 18.38 -5.35 -10.81
CA PHE A 189 19.65 -5.45 -11.55
C PHE A 189 20.78 -4.59 -10.96
N MET A 190 20.47 -3.34 -10.57
CA MET A 190 21.52 -2.38 -10.19
C MET A 190 21.93 -2.49 -8.72
N HIS A 191 21.10 -3.07 -7.87
CA HIS A 191 21.37 -3.31 -6.45
C HIS A 191 20.58 -4.51 -5.91
N PRO A 192 20.88 -5.76 -6.35
CA PRO A 192 20.09 -6.96 -6.02
C PRO A 192 20.36 -7.47 -4.60
N LYS A 193 20.26 -6.59 -3.61
CA LYS A 193 20.51 -6.89 -2.20
C LYS A 193 19.39 -6.38 -1.32
N LYS A 194 19.15 -7.11 -0.21
CA LYS A 194 18.25 -6.65 0.85
C LYS A 194 18.86 -5.45 1.57
N VAL A 195 18.02 -4.47 1.87
CA VAL A 195 18.37 -3.29 2.66
C VAL A 195 17.49 -3.22 3.90
N LYS A 196 18.10 -2.84 5.02
CA LYS A 196 17.40 -2.72 6.30
C LYS A 196 16.72 -1.36 6.40
N ILE A 197 15.43 -1.37 6.69
CA ILE A 197 14.64 -0.18 7.04
C ILE A 197 14.47 -0.19 8.56
N SER A 198 15.16 0.69 9.25
CA SER A 198 15.09 0.75 10.72
C SER A 198 13.87 1.52 11.22
N HIS A 199 13.44 2.54 10.45
CA HIS A 199 12.28 3.37 10.78
C HIS A 199 11.56 3.80 9.48
N PRO A 200 10.21 3.89 9.46
CA PRO A 200 9.43 4.33 8.29
C PRO A 200 9.92 5.64 7.65
N LYS A 201 10.35 6.61 8.43
CA LYS A 201 10.88 7.90 7.93
C LYS A 201 12.06 7.78 6.97
N ASP A 202 12.83 6.70 7.06
CA ASP A 202 14.03 6.47 6.27
C ASP A 202 13.74 5.71 4.97
N TYR A 203 12.52 5.19 4.80
CA TYR A 203 12.11 4.29 3.73
C TYR A 203 12.43 4.83 2.34
N ILE A 204 11.94 6.01 1.99
CA ILE A 204 12.15 6.62 0.67
C ILE A 204 13.64 6.88 0.42
N LYS A 205 14.34 7.43 1.43
CA LYS A 205 15.77 7.76 1.32
C LYS A 205 16.62 6.52 1.08
N ILE A 206 16.38 5.45 1.83
CA ILE A 206 17.11 4.18 1.70
C ILE A 206 16.83 3.54 0.34
N LEU A 207 15.57 3.45 -0.09
CA LEU A 207 15.23 2.88 -1.40
C LEU A 207 15.85 3.69 -2.55
N ARG A 208 15.84 5.01 -2.47
CA ARG A 208 16.51 5.86 -3.48
C ARG A 208 18.02 5.58 -3.56
N SER A 209 18.70 5.35 -2.44
CA SER A 209 20.13 5.04 -2.43
C SER A 209 20.46 3.72 -3.12
N VAL A 210 19.52 2.80 -3.17
CA VAL A 210 19.62 1.49 -3.85
C VAL A 210 18.87 1.44 -5.18
N LYS A 211 18.75 2.60 -5.84
CA LYS A 211 18.18 2.75 -7.19
C LYS A 211 16.71 2.34 -7.32
N VAL A 212 15.91 2.63 -6.30
CA VAL A 212 14.46 2.45 -6.32
C VAL A 212 13.78 3.78 -6.00
N LEU A 213 13.06 4.34 -6.96
CA LEU A 213 12.21 5.52 -6.79
C LEU A 213 10.80 5.06 -6.45
N VAL A 214 10.55 4.83 -5.17
CA VAL A 214 9.28 4.27 -4.71
C VAL A 214 8.13 5.29 -4.74
N ASP A 215 8.43 6.57 -4.62
CA ASP A 215 7.45 7.64 -4.72
C ASP A 215 6.97 7.83 -6.16
N LEU A 216 5.67 7.68 -6.37
CA LEU A 216 5.04 7.73 -7.70
C LEU A 216 5.21 9.09 -8.39
N ALA A 217 5.10 10.18 -7.63
CA ALA A 217 5.23 11.54 -8.17
C ALA A 217 6.70 11.86 -8.52
N GLU A 218 7.65 11.43 -7.68
CA GLU A 218 9.08 11.57 -7.95
C GLU A 218 9.47 10.77 -9.20
N ARG A 219 8.97 9.54 -9.32
CA ARG A 219 9.26 8.68 -10.46
C ARG A 219 8.65 9.20 -11.77
N ARG A 220 7.41 9.74 -11.73
CA ARG A 220 6.79 10.42 -12.87
C ARG A 220 7.67 11.57 -13.37
N LYS A 221 8.05 12.50 -12.49
CA LYS A 221 8.95 13.61 -12.81
C LYS A 221 10.28 13.14 -13.40
N ARG A 222 10.79 12.00 -12.93
CA ARG A 222 12.02 11.41 -13.47
C ARG A 222 11.79 10.89 -14.89
N VAL A 223 10.68 10.22 -15.18
CA VAL A 223 10.32 9.77 -16.53
C VAL A 223 10.27 10.97 -17.47
N GLU A 224 9.50 12.00 -17.13
CA GLU A 224 9.34 13.23 -17.94
C GLU A 224 10.71 13.87 -18.27
N LYS A 225 11.55 14.05 -17.25
CA LYS A 225 12.90 14.61 -17.39
C LYS A 225 13.81 13.78 -18.29
N GLU A 226 13.81 12.46 -18.13
CA GLU A 226 14.64 11.57 -18.92
C GLU A 226 14.17 11.53 -20.38
N VAL A 227 12.86 11.50 -20.63
CA VAL A 227 12.26 11.54 -21.98
C VAL A 227 12.59 12.86 -22.67
N GLU A 228 12.40 14.00 -22.00
CA GLU A 228 12.75 15.32 -22.53
C GLU A 228 14.25 15.42 -22.88
N LYS A 229 15.12 14.95 -21.97
CA LYS A 229 16.56 14.95 -22.19
C LYS A 229 16.96 14.09 -23.41
N ALA A 230 16.37 12.91 -23.54
CA ALA A 230 16.68 11.99 -24.63
C ALA A 230 16.15 12.50 -25.97
N SER A 231 14.95 13.09 -26.03
CA SER A 231 14.38 13.68 -27.24
C SER A 231 15.20 14.89 -27.75
N LYS A 232 15.62 15.77 -26.86
CA LYS A 232 16.55 16.88 -27.20
C LYS A 232 17.88 16.38 -27.76
N LYS A 233 18.45 15.32 -27.17
CA LYS A 233 19.67 14.68 -27.67
C LYS A 233 19.48 14.06 -29.05
N ALA A 234 18.27 13.55 -29.36
CA ALA A 234 17.91 13.04 -30.68
C ALA A 234 17.63 14.14 -31.72
N GLY A 235 17.66 15.42 -31.33
CA GLY A 235 17.45 16.56 -32.22
C GLY A 235 16.00 17.01 -32.37
N GLY A 236 15.07 16.51 -31.54
CA GLY A 236 13.67 16.83 -31.58
C GLY A 236 13.06 17.12 -30.22
N ALA A 237 11.74 17.07 -30.16
CA ALA A 237 10.96 17.15 -28.94
C ALA A 237 10.05 15.91 -28.84
N VAL A 238 9.75 15.47 -27.59
CA VAL A 238 8.79 14.40 -27.39
C VAL A 238 7.38 14.89 -27.76
N LEU A 239 6.61 14.05 -28.44
CA LEU A 239 5.18 14.26 -28.57
C LEU A 239 4.52 14.08 -27.20
N PRO A 240 3.82 15.10 -26.67
CA PRO A 240 3.22 15.02 -25.33
C PRO A 240 2.22 13.85 -25.23
N ASP A 241 2.38 13.03 -24.19
CA ASP A 241 1.49 11.90 -23.89
C ASP A 241 1.53 11.60 -22.37
N ASP A 242 0.67 12.27 -21.63
CA ASP A 242 0.59 12.15 -20.17
C ASP A 242 0.15 10.76 -19.73
N GLU A 243 -0.71 10.10 -20.48
CA GLU A 243 -1.18 8.75 -20.19
C GLU A 243 -0.04 7.73 -20.35
N LEU A 244 0.76 7.86 -21.42
CA LEU A 244 1.93 7.02 -21.61
C LEU A 244 2.96 7.21 -20.49
N VAL A 245 3.18 8.45 -20.03
CA VAL A 245 4.04 8.74 -18.86
C VAL A 245 3.50 8.00 -17.63
N ASP A 246 2.18 8.01 -17.42
CA ASP A 246 1.55 7.34 -16.28
C ASP A 246 1.64 5.80 -16.36
N ILE A 247 1.60 5.23 -17.55
CA ILE A 247 1.83 3.80 -17.76
C ILE A 247 3.30 3.48 -17.49
N VAL A 248 4.22 4.20 -18.14
CA VAL A 248 5.66 3.93 -18.11
C VAL A 248 6.27 4.10 -16.73
N LYS A 249 5.82 5.08 -15.94
CA LYS A 249 6.29 5.21 -14.53
C LYS A 249 6.03 3.95 -13.71
N ASN A 250 5.02 3.14 -14.08
CA ASN A 250 4.66 1.90 -13.40
C ASN A 250 5.31 0.65 -14.03
N LEU A 251 6.16 0.81 -15.04
CA LEU A 251 6.93 -0.28 -15.66
C LEU A 251 8.39 -0.32 -15.19
N VAL A 252 8.86 0.73 -14.52
CA VAL A 252 10.26 0.87 -14.12
C VAL A 252 10.40 1.29 -12.66
N GLU A 253 11.47 0.84 -11.99
CA GLU A 253 11.84 1.27 -10.63
C GLU A 253 12.77 2.50 -10.64
N TYR A 254 13.65 2.59 -11.67
CA TYR A 254 14.60 3.68 -11.86
C TYR A 254 14.67 4.08 -13.33
N PRO A 255 13.89 5.07 -13.77
CA PRO A 255 13.78 5.46 -15.17
C PRO A 255 15.10 5.95 -15.77
N ILE A 256 15.48 5.39 -16.93
CA ILE A 256 16.61 5.80 -17.79
C ILE A 256 16.12 5.74 -19.22
N ALA A 257 16.12 6.88 -19.92
CA ALA A 257 15.68 6.95 -21.29
C ALA A 257 16.82 6.67 -22.29
N THR A 258 16.46 5.99 -23.38
CA THR A 258 17.33 5.74 -24.55
C THR A 258 16.57 6.13 -25.81
N ALA A 259 17.26 6.82 -26.73
CA ALA A 259 16.72 7.10 -28.06
C ALA A 259 17.10 5.95 -29.01
N GLY A 260 16.11 5.38 -29.67
CA GLY A 260 16.26 4.43 -30.77
C GLY A 260 15.89 5.08 -32.11
N LYS A 261 16.27 4.45 -33.20
CA LYS A 261 15.94 4.88 -34.55
C LYS A 261 15.27 3.75 -35.31
N PHE A 262 14.44 4.09 -36.28
CA PHE A 262 13.85 3.16 -37.24
C PHE A 262 14.10 3.65 -38.68
N ASP A 263 13.88 2.78 -39.66
CA ASP A 263 14.09 3.11 -41.05
C ASP A 263 13.15 4.26 -41.48
N LYS A 264 13.71 5.27 -42.16
CA LYS A 264 12.97 6.45 -42.64
C LYS A 264 11.82 6.07 -43.60
N ASN A 265 11.92 4.96 -44.31
CA ASN A 265 10.86 4.47 -45.21
C ASN A 265 9.54 4.19 -44.45
N PHE A 266 9.59 3.90 -43.13
CA PHE A 266 8.37 3.77 -42.33
C PHE A 266 7.60 5.09 -42.18
N LEU A 267 8.21 6.25 -42.43
CA LEU A 267 7.51 7.54 -42.42
C LEU A 267 6.50 7.71 -43.59
N ASP A 268 6.52 6.83 -44.56
CA ASP A 268 5.50 6.74 -45.66
C ASP A 268 4.19 6.13 -45.11
N VAL A 269 4.23 5.43 -43.97
CA VAL A 269 3.04 4.93 -43.25
C VAL A 269 2.35 6.12 -42.57
N PRO A 270 0.99 6.15 -42.52
CA PRO A 270 0.28 7.20 -41.83
C PRO A 270 0.80 7.40 -40.40
N ARG A 271 1.03 8.65 -40.04
CA ARG A 271 1.62 9.07 -38.76
C ARG A 271 0.94 8.44 -37.53
N GLU A 272 -0.39 8.39 -37.57
CA GLU A 272 -1.22 7.88 -36.47
C GLU A 272 -0.99 6.38 -36.25
N VAL A 273 -0.77 5.63 -37.30
CA VAL A 273 -0.48 4.19 -37.25
C VAL A 273 0.87 3.96 -36.56
N LEU A 274 1.89 4.73 -36.94
CA LEU A 274 3.22 4.64 -36.30
C LEU A 274 3.19 5.03 -34.82
N ILE A 275 2.51 6.12 -34.51
CA ILE A 275 2.37 6.57 -33.11
C ILE A 275 1.64 5.51 -32.28
N THR A 276 0.54 4.94 -32.81
CA THR A 276 -0.21 3.88 -32.14
C THR A 276 0.65 2.64 -31.92
N ALA A 277 1.40 2.20 -32.91
CA ALA A 277 2.29 1.05 -32.83
C ALA A 277 3.37 1.27 -31.74
N MET A 278 4.03 2.43 -31.73
CA MET A 278 5.04 2.78 -30.72
C MET A 278 4.41 2.85 -29.32
N ARG A 279 3.27 3.52 -29.19
CA ARG A 279 2.60 3.76 -27.90
C ARG A 279 2.00 2.50 -27.31
N GLU A 280 1.15 1.80 -28.08
CA GLU A 280 0.34 0.71 -27.52
C GLU A 280 1.14 -0.59 -27.35
N HIS A 281 2.01 -0.91 -28.30
CA HIS A 281 2.71 -2.19 -28.28
C HIS A 281 4.07 -2.11 -27.59
N GLN A 282 4.82 -1.03 -27.80
CA GLN A 282 6.20 -0.90 -27.30
C GLN A 282 6.35 0.03 -26.09
N LYS A 283 5.33 0.86 -25.81
CA LYS A 283 5.40 1.90 -24.77
C LYS A 283 6.54 2.90 -25.01
N TYR A 284 6.79 3.21 -26.30
CA TYR A 284 7.77 4.18 -26.74
C TYR A 284 7.14 5.55 -26.94
N PHE A 285 7.91 6.60 -26.66
CA PHE A 285 7.52 7.99 -26.91
C PHE A 285 7.94 8.41 -28.31
N ALA A 286 7.02 8.95 -29.07
CA ALA A 286 7.28 9.51 -30.39
C ALA A 286 8.04 10.84 -30.28
N VAL A 287 8.94 11.10 -31.25
CA VAL A 287 9.72 12.33 -31.32
C VAL A 287 9.32 13.12 -32.55
N ILE A 288 9.15 14.42 -32.39
CA ILE A 288 8.78 15.36 -33.46
C ILE A 288 9.85 16.43 -33.65
N ASP A 289 9.96 16.93 -34.88
CA ASP A 289 10.81 18.05 -35.20
C ASP A 289 10.19 19.41 -34.79
N LYS A 290 10.90 20.52 -35.05
CA LYS A 290 10.43 21.89 -34.78
C LYS A 290 9.15 22.29 -35.54
N LYS A 291 8.81 21.57 -36.66
CA LYS A 291 7.62 21.77 -37.44
C LYS A 291 6.47 20.83 -37.07
N GLY A 292 6.64 20.02 -36.02
CA GLY A 292 5.67 19.05 -35.54
C GLY A 292 5.60 17.77 -36.37
N LYS A 293 6.53 17.53 -37.33
CA LYS A 293 6.60 16.29 -38.09
C LYS A 293 7.24 15.18 -37.29
N LEU A 294 6.74 13.94 -37.46
CA LEU A 294 7.33 12.75 -36.83
C LEU A 294 8.75 12.53 -37.32
N MET A 295 9.66 12.30 -36.42
CA MET A 295 11.06 11.94 -36.74
C MET A 295 11.23 10.41 -36.72
N PRO A 296 12.17 9.85 -37.54
CA PRO A 296 12.44 8.41 -37.57
C PRO A 296 13.23 7.94 -36.33
N CYS A 297 12.70 8.28 -35.15
CA CYS A 297 13.26 7.91 -33.87
C CYS A 297 12.18 7.87 -32.79
N PHE A 298 12.48 7.16 -31.73
CA PHE A 298 11.61 7.00 -30.56
C PHE A 298 12.45 7.08 -29.28
N ILE A 299 11.76 7.30 -28.14
CA ILE A 299 12.40 7.21 -26.83
C ILE A 299 11.80 6.01 -26.09
N ALA A 300 12.66 5.08 -25.71
CA ALA A 300 12.32 3.94 -24.85
C ALA A 300 12.74 4.24 -23.41
N MET A 301 11.93 3.76 -22.46
CA MET A 301 12.26 3.86 -21.04
C MET A 301 12.79 2.52 -20.52
N ASN A 302 14.01 2.52 -20.03
CA ASN A 302 14.67 1.35 -19.49
C ASN A 302 14.65 1.37 -17.95
N ASN A 303 14.62 0.19 -17.37
CA ASN A 303 14.70 0.01 -15.90
C ASN A 303 16.13 -0.20 -15.41
N THR A 304 17.14 -0.22 -16.28
CA THR A 304 18.53 -0.46 -15.90
C THR A 304 19.48 0.39 -16.74
N ARG A 305 20.69 0.59 -16.23
CA ARG A 305 21.80 1.19 -16.98
C ARG A 305 22.74 0.07 -17.41
N THR A 306 22.78 -0.21 -18.70
CA THR A 306 23.76 -1.13 -19.28
C THR A 306 25.12 -0.44 -19.45
N ARG A 307 26.19 -1.22 -19.57
CA ARG A 307 27.54 -0.69 -19.87
C ARG A 307 27.58 -0.09 -21.29
N ASP A 308 26.85 -0.68 -22.21
CA ASP A 308 26.68 -0.19 -23.57
C ASP A 308 25.21 0.11 -23.85
N MET A 309 24.85 1.39 -23.81
CA MET A 309 23.47 1.84 -24.10
C MET A 309 23.12 1.75 -25.59
N ASN A 310 24.12 1.60 -26.47
CA ASN A 310 23.85 1.43 -27.91
C ASN A 310 23.25 0.06 -28.20
N LEU A 311 23.64 -0.98 -27.46
CA LEU A 311 23.02 -2.32 -27.57
C LEU A 311 21.54 -2.37 -27.17
N VAL A 312 21.04 -1.35 -26.51
CA VAL A 312 19.62 -1.24 -26.11
C VAL A 312 18.81 -0.45 -27.15
N ALA A 313 19.52 0.24 -28.07
CA ALA A 313 18.92 1.12 -29.07
C ALA A 313 18.85 0.48 -30.47
N THR A 314 19.46 -0.68 -30.65
CA THR A 314 19.40 -1.53 -31.84
C THR A 314 18.38 -2.66 -31.68
#